data_0a4f264691e518ce0b0b31573ebdb546
#
_entry.id   0a4f264691e518ce0b0b31573ebdb546
#
_cell.length_a   1.000
_cell.length_b   1.000
_cell.length_c   1.000
_cell.angle_alpha   90.00
_cell.angle_beta   90.00
_cell.angle_gamma   90.00
#
_symmetry.space_group_name_H-M   'P 1'
#
loop_
_entity.id
_entity.type
_entity.pdbx_description
1 polymer ?
#
loop_
_entity_poly.entity_id
_entity_poly.type
_entity_poly.pdbx_seq_one_letter_code
_entity_poly.pdbx_strand_id
1 'polypeptide(L)'
;MDWDFPADVMDVVLMGRYRKNNLFRRISKEDKRVATEALEKVNLLEFAHRQISQLSGGQQQRVFIARSLAQQADIYLMDEPFVGVDAATEDAILQLLQEMKNQGKTVVIVNHDLQTANEYFDHIVLLNTRLVAAGPKDKVFTKELLQEAYGGRLTVLSKLGDLISTEEFPLREPEFKENKPEKE
;
A
#
# COMPACT_ATOMS: atom_id res chain seq x y z
N MET A 1 -13.70 -0.34 -14.16
CA MET A 1 -14.08 1.05 -13.81
C MET A 1 -14.03 1.86 -15.10
N ASP A 2 -15.05 2.62 -15.41
CA ASP A 2 -15.05 3.45 -16.62
C ASP A 2 -14.17 4.67 -16.35
N TRP A 3 -12.99 4.70 -16.95
CA TRP A 3 -11.97 5.74 -16.73
C TRP A 3 -12.28 7.02 -17.50
N ASP A 4 -13.31 7.02 -18.34
CA ASP A 4 -13.80 8.20 -19.08
C ASP A 4 -14.75 9.09 -18.24
N PHE A 5 -14.97 8.73 -16.96
CA PHE A 5 -15.76 9.55 -16.05
C PHE A 5 -15.02 10.86 -15.73
N PRO A 6 -15.60 12.02 -16.00
CA PRO A 6 -14.96 13.33 -15.89
C PRO A 6 -14.86 13.80 -14.42
N ALA A 7 -14.30 12.99 -13.52
CA ALA A 7 -14.07 13.38 -12.13
C ALA A 7 -12.62 13.82 -11.95
N ASP A 8 -12.42 14.89 -11.21
CA ASP A 8 -11.10 15.25 -10.73
C ASP A 8 -10.71 14.43 -9.47
N VAL A 9 -9.45 14.52 -9.09
CA VAL A 9 -8.89 13.80 -7.94
C VAL A 9 -9.63 14.18 -6.64
N MET A 10 -9.93 15.47 -6.46
CA MET A 10 -10.66 15.97 -5.29
C MET A 10 -12.06 15.39 -5.23
N ASP A 11 -12.77 15.28 -6.36
CA ASP A 11 -14.10 14.69 -6.44
C ASP A 11 -14.09 13.24 -5.97
N VAL A 12 -13.09 12.46 -6.45
CA VAL A 12 -12.94 11.05 -6.05
C VAL A 12 -12.69 10.91 -4.55
N VAL A 13 -11.81 11.74 -3.97
CA VAL A 13 -11.52 11.70 -2.53
C VAL A 13 -12.75 12.14 -1.71
N LEU A 14 -13.47 13.15 -2.16
CA LEU A 14 -14.72 13.61 -1.54
C LEU A 14 -15.82 12.53 -1.54
N MET A 15 -15.80 11.57 -2.47
CA MET A 15 -16.71 10.41 -2.40
C MET A 15 -16.54 9.63 -1.09
N GLY A 16 -15.35 9.63 -0.47
CA GLY A 16 -15.11 9.06 0.86
C GLY A 16 -15.92 9.73 1.98
N ARG A 17 -16.42 10.95 1.76
CA ARG A 17 -17.22 11.72 2.72
C ARG A 17 -18.72 11.49 2.63
N TYR A 18 -19.20 10.78 1.61
CA TYR A 18 -20.63 10.48 1.47
C TYR A 18 -21.08 9.51 2.57
N ARG A 19 -21.84 10.04 3.53
CA ARG A 19 -22.46 9.21 4.57
C ARG A 19 -23.72 8.55 4.01
N LYS A 20 -23.90 7.27 4.32
CA LYS A 20 -24.95 6.37 3.85
C LYS A 20 -26.39 6.89 4.01
N ASN A 21 -26.60 7.92 4.84
CA ASN A 21 -27.93 8.44 5.20
C ASN A 21 -28.22 9.86 4.70
N ASN A 22 -27.36 10.45 3.87
CA ASN A 22 -27.53 11.85 3.43
C ASN A 22 -27.18 12.03 1.95
N LEU A 23 -27.93 11.39 1.06
CA LEU A 23 -27.80 11.52 -0.39
C LEU A 23 -27.95 12.99 -0.91
N PHE A 24 -28.54 13.88 -0.11
CA PHE A 24 -28.75 15.28 -0.46
C PHE A 24 -27.85 16.26 0.31
N ARG A 25 -26.87 15.76 1.07
CA ARG A 25 -25.98 16.64 1.83
C ARG A 25 -24.97 17.31 0.89
N ARG A 26 -24.97 18.63 0.87
CA ARG A 26 -23.93 19.41 0.21
C ARG A 26 -22.58 19.17 0.90
N ILE A 27 -21.52 19.09 0.11
CA ILE A 27 -20.14 19.01 0.59
C ILE A 27 -19.85 20.23 1.48
N SER A 28 -19.48 19.98 2.73
CA SER A 28 -19.18 21.03 3.70
C SER A 28 -17.71 21.50 3.57
N LYS A 29 -17.40 22.63 4.21
CA LYS A 29 -16.00 23.09 4.33
C LYS A 29 -15.14 22.05 5.05
N GLU A 30 -15.70 21.35 6.05
CA GLU A 30 -15.03 20.30 6.78
C GLU A 30 -14.75 19.07 5.90
N ASP A 31 -15.67 18.67 5.03
CA ASP A 31 -15.44 17.57 4.11
C ASP A 31 -14.28 17.89 3.15
N LYS A 32 -14.20 19.13 2.66
CA LYS A 32 -13.09 19.59 1.83
C LYS A 32 -11.77 19.59 2.59
N ARG A 33 -11.75 20.06 3.84
CA ARG A 33 -10.55 20.04 4.69
C ARG A 33 -10.02 18.60 4.86
N VAL A 34 -10.90 17.66 5.23
CA VAL A 34 -10.54 16.26 5.40
C VAL A 34 -10.02 15.63 4.10
N ALA A 35 -10.64 15.94 2.96
CA ALA A 35 -10.19 15.45 1.66
C ALA A 35 -8.82 16.03 1.28
N THR A 36 -8.57 17.33 1.57
CA THR A 36 -7.27 17.97 1.36
C THR A 36 -6.18 17.30 2.21
N GLU A 37 -6.43 17.10 3.50
CA GLU A 37 -5.49 16.40 4.41
C GLU A 37 -5.21 14.95 3.96
N ALA A 38 -6.23 14.27 3.43
CA ALA A 38 -6.04 12.93 2.89
C ALA A 38 -5.15 12.93 1.64
N LEU A 39 -5.28 13.95 0.76
CA LEU A 39 -4.42 14.12 -0.41
C LEU A 39 -2.98 14.50 -0.04
N GLU A 40 -2.80 15.32 0.99
CA GLU A 40 -1.47 15.66 1.53
C GLU A 40 -0.73 14.40 2.01
N LYS A 41 -1.41 13.54 2.78
CA LYS A 41 -0.85 12.29 3.31
C LYS A 41 -0.33 11.34 2.23
N VAL A 42 -0.91 11.38 1.03
CA VAL A 42 -0.49 10.55 -0.09
C VAL A 42 0.35 11.31 -1.14
N ASN A 43 0.77 12.54 -0.84
CA ASN A 43 1.56 13.41 -1.71
C ASN A 43 0.91 13.64 -3.09
N LEU A 44 -0.40 13.92 -3.11
CA LEU A 44 -1.17 14.17 -4.35
C LEU A 44 -1.98 15.47 -4.32
N LEU A 45 -1.74 16.38 -3.36
CA LEU A 45 -2.50 17.62 -3.27
C LEU A 45 -2.35 18.49 -4.54
N GLU A 46 -1.17 18.54 -5.13
CA GLU A 46 -0.91 19.30 -6.37
C GLU A 46 -1.75 18.80 -7.57
N PHE A 47 -2.21 17.56 -7.53
CA PHE A 47 -3.06 16.94 -8.55
C PHE A 47 -4.56 17.04 -8.25
N ALA A 48 -4.96 17.73 -7.18
CA ALA A 48 -6.35 17.77 -6.70
C ALA A 48 -7.40 18.09 -7.79
N HIS A 49 -7.05 18.96 -8.73
CA HIS A 49 -7.92 19.40 -9.84
C HIS A 49 -7.57 18.76 -11.19
N ARG A 50 -6.72 17.72 -11.20
CA ARG A 50 -6.43 16.95 -12.40
C ARG A 50 -7.45 15.82 -12.55
N GLN A 51 -7.84 15.50 -13.77
CA GLN A 51 -8.69 14.33 -14.04
C GLN A 51 -7.98 13.05 -13.63
N ILE A 52 -8.69 12.13 -12.99
CA ILE A 52 -8.12 10.86 -12.51
C ILE A 52 -7.54 10.02 -13.65
N SER A 53 -8.13 10.08 -14.84
CA SER A 53 -7.66 9.40 -16.05
C SER A 53 -6.28 9.86 -16.54
N GLN A 54 -5.82 11.04 -16.13
CA GLN A 54 -4.53 11.62 -16.50
C GLN A 54 -3.40 11.24 -15.52
N LEU A 55 -3.71 10.48 -14.48
CA LEU A 55 -2.75 10.03 -13.48
C LEU A 55 -2.13 8.69 -13.90
N SER A 56 -0.89 8.44 -13.45
CA SER A 56 -0.28 7.11 -13.54
C SER A 56 -1.04 6.10 -12.65
N GLY A 57 -0.89 4.79 -12.92
CA GLY A 57 -1.53 3.74 -12.11
C GLY A 57 -1.21 3.86 -10.62
N GLY A 58 0.05 4.11 -10.26
CA GLY A 58 0.45 4.32 -8.87
C GLY A 58 -0.13 5.60 -8.24
N GLN A 59 -0.28 6.68 -9.02
CA GLN A 59 -0.98 7.87 -8.55
C GLN A 59 -2.47 7.59 -8.33
N GLN A 60 -3.13 6.89 -9.25
CA GLN A 60 -4.53 6.50 -9.11
C GLN A 60 -4.73 5.63 -7.85
N GLN A 61 -3.84 4.66 -7.60
CA GLN A 61 -3.88 3.84 -6.39
C GLN A 61 -3.82 4.70 -5.12
N ARG A 62 -2.93 5.68 -5.08
CA ARG A 62 -2.83 6.63 -3.95
C ARG A 62 -4.09 7.50 -3.81
N VAL A 63 -4.78 7.87 -4.89
CA VAL A 63 -6.08 8.57 -4.82
C VAL A 63 -7.13 7.70 -4.12
N PHE A 64 -7.18 6.39 -4.40
CA PHE A 64 -8.11 5.49 -3.72
C PHE A 64 -7.77 5.30 -2.24
N ILE A 65 -6.48 5.29 -1.89
CA ILE A 65 -6.07 5.30 -0.47
C ILE A 65 -6.52 6.60 0.19
N ALA A 66 -6.30 7.77 -0.43
CA ALA A 66 -6.77 9.05 0.09
C ALA A 66 -8.29 9.08 0.28
N ARG A 67 -9.06 8.52 -0.67
CA ARG A 67 -10.51 8.35 -0.54
C ARG A 67 -10.88 7.52 0.68
N SER A 68 -10.15 6.44 0.93
CA SER A 68 -10.37 5.59 2.10
C SER A 68 -10.05 6.33 3.39
N LEU A 69 -8.94 7.08 3.44
CA LEU A 69 -8.57 7.92 4.59
C LEU A 69 -9.62 9.00 4.89
N ALA A 70 -10.17 9.62 3.84
CA ALA A 70 -11.21 10.63 3.98
C ALA A 70 -12.48 10.11 4.68
N GLN A 71 -12.73 8.80 4.71
CA GLN A 71 -13.84 8.20 5.46
C GLN A 71 -13.68 8.35 6.97
N GLN A 72 -12.45 8.50 7.46
CA GLN A 72 -12.12 8.54 8.89
C GLN A 72 -12.70 7.33 9.66
N ALA A 73 -12.61 6.16 9.05
CA ALA A 73 -13.09 4.91 9.62
C ALA A 73 -12.17 4.43 10.77
N ASP A 74 -12.65 3.45 11.54
CA ASP A 74 -11.83 2.74 12.54
C ASP A 74 -11.24 1.45 11.96
N ILE A 75 -11.87 0.90 10.92
CA ILE A 75 -11.45 -0.31 10.21
C ILE A 75 -11.36 -0.01 8.73
N TYR A 76 -10.23 -0.36 8.12
CA TYR A 76 -9.97 -0.22 6.69
C TYR A 76 -9.75 -1.60 6.08
N LEU A 77 -10.42 -1.85 4.97
CA LEU A 77 -10.23 -3.06 4.16
C LEU A 77 -9.61 -2.63 2.83
N MET A 78 -8.46 -3.17 2.50
CA MET A 78 -7.71 -2.84 1.28
C MET A 78 -7.38 -4.13 0.53
N ASP A 79 -7.65 -4.12 -0.76
CA ASP A 79 -7.36 -5.22 -1.65
C ASP A 79 -6.17 -4.83 -2.56
N GLU A 80 -5.06 -5.52 -2.38
CA GLU A 80 -3.80 -5.35 -3.13
C GLU A 80 -3.37 -3.86 -3.29
N PRO A 81 -3.20 -3.08 -2.20
CA PRO A 81 -2.93 -1.65 -2.29
C PRO A 81 -1.56 -1.30 -2.88
N PHE A 82 -0.68 -2.28 -3.05
CA PHE A 82 0.69 -2.12 -3.57
C PHE A 82 0.83 -2.47 -5.05
N VAL A 83 -0.21 -2.99 -5.69
CA VAL A 83 -0.13 -3.40 -7.10
C VAL A 83 0.05 -2.19 -8.02
N GLY A 84 1.06 -2.26 -8.88
CA GLY A 84 1.33 -1.25 -9.90
C GLY A 84 1.95 0.04 -9.39
N VAL A 85 2.48 0.04 -8.15
CA VAL A 85 3.26 1.16 -7.60
C VAL A 85 4.76 0.84 -7.66
N ASP A 86 5.59 1.88 -7.71
CA ASP A 86 7.04 1.75 -7.57
C ASP A 86 7.43 1.59 -6.08
N ALA A 87 8.65 1.11 -5.81
CA ALA A 87 9.14 0.83 -4.46
C ALA A 87 9.05 2.05 -3.52
N ALA A 88 9.37 3.24 -3.99
CA ALA A 88 9.30 4.45 -3.17
C ALA A 88 7.85 4.80 -2.79
N THR A 89 6.90 4.54 -3.69
CA THR A 89 5.47 4.70 -3.43
C THR A 89 4.97 3.63 -2.45
N GLU A 90 5.43 2.38 -2.59
CA GLU A 90 5.10 1.30 -1.67
C GLU A 90 5.56 1.63 -0.24
N ASP A 91 6.81 2.07 -0.07
CA ASP A 91 7.35 2.49 1.23
C ASP A 91 6.52 3.61 1.85
N ALA A 92 6.12 4.61 1.07
CA ALA A 92 5.28 5.70 1.55
C ALA A 92 3.89 5.22 2.01
N ILE A 93 3.29 4.26 1.30
CA ILE A 93 2.02 3.64 1.70
C ILE A 93 2.21 2.85 2.99
N LEU A 94 3.27 2.05 3.11
CA LEU A 94 3.56 1.26 4.31
C LEU A 94 3.76 2.15 5.55
N GLN A 95 4.49 3.26 5.42
CA GLN A 95 4.65 4.25 6.48
C GLN A 95 3.30 4.83 6.91
N LEU A 96 2.44 5.19 5.96
CA LEU A 96 1.10 5.68 6.24
C LEU A 96 0.25 4.64 6.99
N LEU A 97 0.33 3.36 6.63
CA LEU A 97 -0.38 2.27 7.31
C LEU A 97 0.12 2.09 8.75
N GLN A 98 1.43 2.24 8.99
CA GLN A 98 1.99 2.23 10.34
C GLN A 98 1.51 3.42 11.18
N GLU A 99 1.41 4.61 10.60
CA GLU A 99 0.82 5.77 11.28
C GLU A 99 -0.63 5.53 11.67
N MET A 100 -1.44 4.94 10.77
CA MET A 100 -2.83 4.58 11.06
C MET A 100 -2.93 3.59 12.22
N LYS A 101 -2.07 2.56 12.24
CA LYS A 101 -1.96 1.61 13.35
C LYS A 101 -1.63 2.31 14.66
N ASN A 102 -0.65 3.22 14.67
CA ASN A 102 -0.26 3.99 15.85
C ASN A 102 -1.39 4.90 16.36
N GLN A 103 -2.32 5.29 15.49
CA GLN A 103 -3.55 6.01 15.83
C GLN A 103 -4.68 5.09 16.31
N GLY A 104 -4.42 3.79 16.50
CA GLY A 104 -5.39 2.80 16.96
C GLY A 104 -6.37 2.33 15.89
N LYS A 105 -6.08 2.56 14.61
CA LYS A 105 -6.89 2.04 13.50
C LYS A 105 -6.54 0.58 13.19
N THR A 106 -7.54 -0.17 12.74
CA THR A 106 -7.35 -1.53 12.22
C THR A 106 -7.30 -1.49 10.70
N VAL A 107 -6.23 -2.04 10.13
CA VAL A 107 -6.09 -2.16 8.68
C VAL A 107 -5.98 -3.63 8.30
N VAL A 108 -6.88 -4.08 7.45
CA VAL A 108 -6.88 -5.44 6.90
C VAL A 108 -6.53 -5.34 5.42
N ILE A 109 -5.49 -6.05 5.01
CA ILE A 109 -4.95 -5.99 3.65
C ILE A 109 -4.95 -7.38 3.05
N VAL A 110 -5.53 -7.51 1.85
CA VAL A 110 -5.28 -8.67 1.00
C VAL A 110 -3.99 -8.42 0.24
N ASN A 111 -3.01 -9.30 0.42
CA ASN A 111 -1.71 -9.20 -0.25
C ASN A 111 -1.23 -10.61 -0.62
N HIS A 112 -0.51 -10.72 -1.72
CA HIS A 112 0.10 -11.97 -2.16
C HIS A 112 1.63 -11.99 -1.97
N ASP A 113 2.22 -10.86 -1.58
CA ASP A 113 3.64 -10.76 -1.28
C ASP A 113 3.92 -11.18 0.18
N LEU A 114 4.65 -12.29 0.32
CA LEU A 114 5.01 -12.86 1.61
C LEU A 114 6.12 -12.07 2.31
N GLN A 115 6.98 -11.37 1.57
CA GLN A 115 8.04 -10.57 2.16
C GLN A 115 7.44 -9.36 2.89
N THR A 116 6.63 -8.57 2.22
CA THR A 116 5.89 -7.45 2.82
C THR A 116 5.02 -7.93 3.99
N ALA A 117 4.34 -9.10 3.84
CA ALA A 117 3.53 -9.66 4.91
C ALA A 117 4.34 -10.00 6.16
N ASN A 118 5.55 -10.57 6.00
CA ASN A 118 6.43 -10.90 7.11
C ASN A 118 7.04 -9.66 7.79
N GLU A 119 7.32 -8.63 7.04
CA GLU A 119 8.02 -7.45 7.55
C GLU A 119 7.08 -6.48 8.29
N TYR A 120 5.90 -6.21 7.74
CA TYR A 120 5.08 -5.08 8.17
C TYR A 120 3.81 -5.44 8.95
N PHE A 121 3.32 -6.69 8.92
CA PHE A 121 2.04 -7.03 9.55
C PHE A 121 2.20 -7.76 10.88
N ASP A 122 1.24 -7.54 11.79
CA ASP A 122 1.25 -8.15 13.12
C ASP A 122 0.49 -9.48 13.15
N HIS A 123 -0.58 -9.55 12.37
CA HIS A 123 -1.47 -10.70 12.29
C HIS A 123 -1.63 -11.13 10.85
N ILE A 124 -1.69 -12.43 10.64
CA ILE A 124 -1.82 -13.03 9.33
C ILE A 124 -3.05 -13.93 9.30
N VAL A 125 -3.76 -13.90 8.18
CA VAL A 125 -4.82 -14.85 7.85
C VAL A 125 -4.40 -15.55 6.55
N LEU A 126 -4.14 -16.86 6.63
CA LEU A 126 -3.81 -17.69 5.47
C LEU A 126 -5.06 -18.35 4.94
N LEU A 127 -5.32 -18.13 3.65
CA LEU A 127 -6.49 -18.67 2.95
C LEU A 127 -6.05 -19.51 1.74
N ASN A 128 -6.65 -20.69 1.61
CA ASN A 128 -6.58 -21.52 0.40
C ASN A 128 -7.95 -22.14 0.18
N THR A 129 -8.88 -21.45 -0.49
CA THR A 129 -10.31 -21.79 -0.60
C THR A 129 -11.02 -21.97 0.77
N ARG A 130 -10.27 -22.27 1.81
CA ARG A 130 -10.68 -22.38 3.20
C ARG A 130 -9.66 -21.67 4.10
N LEU A 131 -10.05 -21.41 5.32
CA LEU A 131 -9.13 -20.90 6.34
C LEU A 131 -8.09 -22.00 6.67
N VAL A 132 -6.81 -21.68 6.46
CA VAL A 132 -5.68 -22.54 6.85
C VAL A 132 -5.25 -22.17 8.27
N ALA A 133 -4.97 -20.90 8.52
CA ALA A 133 -4.58 -20.39 9.83
C ALA A 133 -4.91 -18.90 9.97
N ALA A 134 -5.12 -18.44 11.21
CA ALA A 134 -5.27 -17.04 11.55
C ALA A 134 -4.69 -16.74 12.93
N GLY A 135 -3.96 -15.64 13.08
CA GLY A 135 -3.39 -15.24 14.37
C GLY A 135 -2.17 -14.33 14.26
N PRO A 136 -1.46 -14.15 15.38
CA PRO A 136 -0.19 -13.42 15.39
C PRO A 136 0.79 -13.97 14.36
N LYS A 137 1.52 -13.07 13.69
CA LYS A 137 2.46 -13.42 12.62
C LYS A 137 3.39 -14.58 13.02
N ASP A 138 4.02 -14.48 14.17
CA ASP A 138 5.03 -15.47 14.62
C ASP A 138 4.47 -16.91 14.76
N LYS A 139 3.14 -17.04 14.92
CA LYS A 139 2.46 -18.33 15.04
C LYS A 139 1.95 -18.86 13.71
N VAL A 140 1.66 -17.96 12.77
CA VAL A 140 1.01 -18.31 11.49
C VAL A 140 2.01 -18.32 10.34
N PHE A 141 3.07 -17.51 10.39
CA PHE A 141 4.06 -17.41 9.33
C PHE A 141 5.13 -18.49 9.47
N THR A 142 4.70 -19.77 9.42
CA THR A 142 5.57 -20.94 9.50
C THR A 142 5.66 -21.65 8.15
N LYS A 143 6.76 -22.36 7.92
CA LYS A 143 6.98 -23.10 6.67
C LYS A 143 5.86 -24.09 6.37
N GLU A 144 5.38 -24.78 7.39
CA GLU A 144 4.34 -25.81 7.29
C GLU A 144 3.00 -25.20 6.85
N LEU A 145 2.56 -24.13 7.53
CA LEU A 145 1.29 -23.45 7.22
C LEU A 145 1.35 -22.71 5.88
N LEU A 146 2.50 -22.10 5.54
CA LEU A 146 2.70 -21.51 4.23
C LEU A 146 2.69 -22.57 3.13
N GLN A 147 3.28 -23.74 3.37
CA GLN A 147 3.25 -24.84 2.41
C GLN A 147 1.83 -25.40 2.23
N GLU A 148 1.02 -25.48 3.30
CA GLU A 148 -0.39 -25.86 3.20
C GLU A 148 -1.21 -24.83 2.41
N ALA A 149 -0.97 -23.52 2.65
CA ALA A 149 -1.71 -22.45 2.00
C ALA A 149 -1.37 -22.31 0.51
N TYR A 150 -0.08 -22.38 0.16
CA TYR A 150 0.42 -22.11 -1.20
C TYR A 150 0.79 -23.38 -2.00
N GLY A 151 0.89 -24.54 -1.33
CA GLY A 151 1.24 -25.80 -1.96
C GLY A 151 2.63 -25.81 -2.59
N GLY A 152 2.81 -26.58 -3.64
CA GLY A 152 4.11 -26.73 -4.34
C GLY A 152 4.69 -25.45 -5.00
N ARG A 153 3.92 -24.38 -5.07
CA ARG A 153 4.40 -23.08 -5.61
C ARG A 153 5.47 -22.44 -4.72
N LEU A 154 5.38 -22.61 -3.39
CA LEU A 154 6.41 -22.11 -2.44
C LEU A 154 7.74 -22.83 -2.61
N THR A 155 7.72 -24.10 -2.96
CA THR A 155 8.95 -24.89 -3.16
C THR A 155 9.78 -24.37 -4.33
N VAL A 156 9.15 -23.79 -5.36
CA VAL A 156 9.84 -23.18 -6.50
C VAL A 156 10.44 -21.84 -6.12
N LEU A 157 9.71 -20.99 -5.37
CA LEU A 157 10.19 -19.68 -4.92
C LEU A 157 11.30 -19.81 -3.85
N SER A 158 11.18 -20.76 -2.92
CA SER A 158 12.22 -21.08 -1.94
C SER A 158 13.50 -21.59 -2.59
N LYS A 159 13.39 -22.48 -3.57
CA LYS A 159 14.55 -22.97 -4.33
C LYS A 159 15.23 -21.87 -5.15
N LEU A 160 14.47 -20.91 -5.69
CA LEU A 160 15.03 -19.75 -6.38
C LEU A 160 15.72 -18.79 -5.40
N GLY A 161 15.12 -18.56 -4.23
CA GLY A 161 15.75 -17.77 -3.16
C GLY A 161 17.04 -18.39 -2.64
N ASP A 162 17.05 -19.72 -2.42
CA ASP A 162 18.23 -20.47 -1.99
C ASP A 162 19.35 -20.46 -3.08
N LEU A 163 18.98 -20.51 -4.36
CA LEU A 163 19.93 -20.42 -5.47
C LEU A 163 20.54 -19.03 -5.62
N ILE A 164 19.77 -17.98 -5.36
CA ILE A 164 20.26 -16.59 -5.41
C ILE A 164 21.13 -16.27 -4.19
N SER A 165 20.83 -16.83 -3.02
CA SER A 165 21.63 -16.62 -1.81
C SER A 165 22.92 -17.45 -1.78
N THR A 166 23.08 -18.48 -2.62
CA THR A 166 24.31 -19.28 -2.77
C THR A 166 25.26 -18.74 -3.85
N GLU A 167 24.80 -17.88 -4.74
CA GLU A 167 25.70 -17.10 -5.60
C GLU A 167 26.10 -15.83 -4.84
N GLU A 168 27.32 -15.82 -4.28
CA GLU A 168 28.01 -14.61 -3.84
C GLU A 168 28.10 -13.65 -5.04
N PHE A 169 27.12 -12.78 -5.21
CA PHE A 169 27.29 -11.60 -6.04
C PHE A 169 28.16 -10.63 -5.24
N PRO A 170 29.41 -10.38 -5.66
CA PRO A 170 30.22 -9.36 -4.99
C PRO A 170 29.49 -8.03 -5.18
N LEU A 171 29.01 -7.47 -4.08
CA LEU A 171 28.50 -6.10 -4.04
C LEU A 171 29.65 -5.21 -4.55
N ARG A 172 29.52 -4.69 -5.77
CA ARG A 172 30.39 -3.61 -6.23
C ARG A 172 30.12 -2.42 -5.33
N GLU A 173 31.06 -2.16 -4.41
CA GLU A 173 31.08 -0.88 -3.73
C GLU A 173 31.13 0.24 -4.77
N PRO A 174 30.28 1.27 -4.68
CA PRO A 174 30.39 2.42 -5.57
C PRO A 174 31.74 3.11 -5.30
N GLU A 175 32.65 3.08 -6.28
CA GLU A 175 33.87 3.88 -6.26
C GLU A 175 33.47 5.38 -6.24
N PHE A 176 33.41 5.97 -5.07
CA PHE A 176 33.42 7.42 -4.93
C PHE A 176 34.80 7.92 -5.33
N LYS A 177 34.94 8.41 -6.56
CA LYS A 177 36.11 9.20 -6.96
C LYS A 177 36.10 10.51 -6.17
N GLU A 178 36.96 10.58 -5.13
CA GLU A 178 37.30 11.85 -4.50
C GLU A 178 37.95 12.78 -5.55
N ASN A 179 37.21 13.79 -5.99
CA ASN A 179 37.78 14.93 -6.71
C ASN A 179 38.65 15.74 -5.73
N LYS A 180 39.97 15.52 -5.76
CA LYS A 180 40.91 16.45 -5.12
C LYS A 180 40.89 17.76 -5.90
N PRO A 181 40.77 18.92 -5.24
CA PRO A 181 40.95 20.20 -5.90
C PRO A 181 42.41 20.39 -6.26
N GLU A 182 42.67 20.68 -7.55
CA GLU A 182 43.99 21.15 -8.01
C GLU A 182 44.29 22.49 -7.33
N LYS A 183 45.48 22.55 -6.71
CA LYS A 183 46.05 23.78 -6.17
C LYS A 183 46.79 24.50 -7.30
N GLU A 184 46.36 25.70 -7.60
CA GLU A 184 47.21 26.80 -8.02
C GLU A 184 47.32 27.86 -6.89
#